data_c0d575cf6470b826ed42e840bb517f71
#
_entry.id   c0d575cf6470b826ed42e840bb517f71
#
_cell.length_a   1.000
_cell.length_b   1.000
_cell.length_c   1.000
_cell.angle_alpha   90.00
_cell.angle_beta   90.00
_cell.angle_gamma   90.00
#
_symmetry.space_group_name_H-M   'P 1'
#
loop_
_entity.id
_entity.type
_entity.pdbx_description
1 polymer ?
#
loop_
_entity_poly.entity_id
_entity_poly.type
_entity_poly.pdbx_seq_one_letter_code
_entity_poly.pdbx_strand_id
1 'polypeptide(L)' 'MEKQTVKFEAGKTYYYRFIGDSDLVVKCKVTKRTAKTITYVELDENKTYTKRIRESFGVECVSIASYSMAPVLFADRLAA' A
#
# COMPACT_ATOMS: atom_id res chain seq x y z
N MET A 1 -21.11 16.30 6.46
CA MET A 1 -19.63 16.29 6.57
C MET A 1 -19.05 15.37 5.52
N GLU A 2 -18.19 15.92 4.72
CA GLU A 2 -17.52 15.11 3.70
C GLU A 2 -16.42 14.28 4.33
N LYS A 3 -16.43 12.98 4.06
CA LYS A 3 -15.33 12.11 4.44
C LYS A 3 -14.25 12.22 3.38
N GLN A 4 -13.09 12.64 3.78
CA GLN A 4 -11.94 12.65 2.88
C GLN A 4 -11.39 11.24 2.76
N THR A 5 -11.12 10.82 1.53
CA THR A 5 -10.45 9.56 1.28
C THR A 5 -8.98 9.68 1.68
N VAL A 6 -8.49 8.72 2.45
CA VAL A 6 -7.06 8.64 2.76
C VAL A 6 -6.34 8.13 1.53
N LYS A 7 -5.39 8.89 1.03
CA LYS A 7 -4.71 8.62 -0.24
C LYS A 7 -3.23 8.34 -0.04
N PHE A 8 -2.69 7.51 -0.91
CA PHE A 8 -1.24 7.33 -0.98
C PHE A 8 -0.57 8.61 -1.44
N GLU A 9 0.58 8.92 -0.86
CA GLU A 9 1.36 10.08 -1.25
C GLU A 9 2.78 9.65 -1.65
N ALA A 10 3.26 10.20 -2.78
CA ALA A 10 4.60 9.94 -3.23
C ALA A 10 5.61 10.47 -2.21
N GLY A 11 6.67 9.71 -1.96
CA GLY A 11 7.68 10.06 -0.99
C GLY A 11 7.43 9.53 0.41
N LYS A 12 6.27 8.97 0.67
CA LYS A 12 5.93 8.39 1.97
C LYS A 12 6.11 6.89 1.96
N THR A 13 6.40 6.31 3.12
CA THR A 13 6.59 4.88 3.31
C THR A 13 5.37 4.32 4.02
N TYR A 14 4.87 3.22 3.49
CA TYR A 14 3.72 2.49 4.04
C TYR A 14 4.16 1.07 4.37
N TYR A 15 3.38 0.37 5.20
CA TYR A 15 3.70 -1.00 5.56
C TYR A 15 2.48 -1.90 5.44
N TYR A 16 2.73 -3.19 5.26
CA TYR A 16 1.68 -4.20 5.37
C TYR A 16 2.20 -5.40 6.13
N ARG A 17 1.27 -6.19 6.66
CA ARG A 17 1.60 -7.42 7.40
C ARG A 17 1.02 -8.61 6.66
N PHE A 18 1.71 -9.72 6.75
CA PHE A 18 1.18 -10.97 6.21
C PHE A 18 0.04 -11.49 7.12
N ILE A 19 -0.99 -12.07 6.48
CA ILE A 19 -2.17 -12.52 7.19
C ILE A 19 -1.85 -13.65 8.18
N GLY A 20 -0.97 -14.55 7.82
CA GLY A 20 -0.59 -15.67 8.68
C GLY A 20 0.53 -15.38 9.66
N ASP A 21 1.17 -14.22 9.57
CA ASP A 21 2.33 -13.88 10.40
C ASP A 21 2.33 -12.38 10.65
N SER A 22 1.74 -11.98 11.77
CA SER A 22 1.61 -10.57 12.12
C SER A 22 2.94 -9.92 12.52
N ASP A 23 3.98 -10.71 12.79
CA ASP A 23 5.31 -10.19 13.09
C ASP A 23 6.09 -9.84 11.84
N LEU A 24 5.66 -10.36 10.69
CA LEU A 24 6.32 -10.09 9.42
C LEU A 24 5.73 -8.84 8.78
N VAL A 25 6.46 -7.74 8.89
CA VAL A 25 6.08 -6.44 8.35
C VAL A 25 6.94 -6.11 7.15
N VAL A 26 6.32 -5.75 6.03
CA VAL A 26 7.02 -5.31 4.83
C VAL A 26 6.77 -3.83 4.62
N LYS A 27 7.83 -3.06 4.44
CA LYS A 27 7.74 -1.62 4.20
C LYS A 27 7.88 -1.33 2.71
N CYS A 28 7.02 -0.44 2.22
CA CYS A 28 6.99 -0.05 0.82
C CYS A 28 7.02 1.47 0.72
N LYS A 29 7.98 1.99 -0.01
CA LYS A 29 8.06 3.44 -0.25
C LYS A 29 7.39 3.78 -1.57
N VAL A 30 6.37 4.62 -1.54
CA VAL A 30 5.71 5.10 -2.74
C VAL A 30 6.60 6.15 -3.39
N THR A 31 7.07 5.87 -4.59
CA THR A 31 7.97 6.78 -5.33
C THR A 31 7.23 7.63 -6.33
N LYS A 32 6.07 7.14 -6.81
CA LYS A 32 5.28 7.85 -7.80
C LYS A 32 3.82 7.43 -7.67
N ARG A 33 2.91 8.33 -7.99
CA ARG A 33 1.51 7.95 -8.11
C ARG A 33 0.85 8.70 -9.27
N THR A 34 -0.16 8.06 -9.83
CA THR A 34 -1.08 8.69 -10.77
C THR A 34 -2.46 8.75 -10.11
N ALA A 35 -3.47 9.19 -10.86
CA ALA A 35 -4.83 9.23 -10.34
C ALA A 35 -5.36 7.84 -9.92
N LYS A 36 -4.86 6.77 -10.53
CA LYS A 36 -5.40 5.41 -10.33
C LYS A 36 -4.37 4.36 -9.99
N THR A 37 -3.07 4.69 -10.00
CA THR A 37 -2.01 3.72 -9.72
C THR A 37 -0.96 4.32 -8.82
N ILE A 38 -0.23 3.45 -8.13
CA ILE A 38 0.97 3.84 -7.41
C ILE A 38 2.14 2.96 -7.84
N THR A 39 3.33 3.55 -7.82
CA THR A 39 4.58 2.82 -7.97
C THR A 39 5.29 2.86 -6.63
N TYR A 40 5.65 1.71 -6.12
CA TYR A 40 6.32 1.62 -4.83
C TYR A 40 7.50 0.66 -4.90
N VAL A 41 8.45 0.86 -3.99
CA VAL A 41 9.61 -0.01 -3.83
C VAL A 41 9.46 -0.76 -2.52
N GLU A 42 9.52 -2.08 -2.60
CA GLU A 42 9.58 -2.94 -1.43
C GLU A 42 10.99 -2.86 -0.84
N LEU A 43 11.12 -2.25 0.33
CA LEU A 43 12.43 -1.91 0.87
C LEU A 43 13.28 -3.13 1.25
N ASP A 44 12.64 -4.22 1.66
CA ASP A 44 13.36 -5.43 2.04
C ASP A 44 14.07 -6.10 0.87
N GLU A 45 13.42 -6.12 -0.29
CA GLU A 45 13.94 -6.78 -1.50
C GLU A 45 14.41 -5.80 -2.55
N ASN A 46 14.17 -4.50 -2.33
CA ASN A 46 14.51 -3.45 -3.26
C ASN A 46 13.90 -3.68 -4.65
N LYS A 47 12.66 -4.16 -4.68
CA LYS A 47 11.91 -4.39 -5.90
C LYS A 47 10.86 -3.31 -6.10
N THR A 48 10.68 -2.88 -7.34
CA THR A 48 9.70 -1.86 -7.72
C THR A 48 8.48 -2.51 -8.32
N TYR A 49 7.31 -2.07 -7.87
CA TYR A 49 6.02 -2.55 -8.36
C TYR A 49 5.12 -1.37 -8.70
N THR A 50 4.28 -1.55 -9.71
CA THR A 50 3.21 -0.62 -10.03
C THR A 50 1.89 -1.36 -9.89
N LYS A 51 0.98 -0.84 -9.06
CA LYS A 51 -0.29 -1.48 -8.76
C LYS A 51 -1.43 -0.50 -8.92
N ARG A 52 -2.60 -1.02 -9.27
CA ARG A 52 -3.80 -0.23 -9.39
C ARG A 52 -4.40 0.05 -8.03
N ILE A 53 -4.76 1.31 -7.79
CA ILE A 53 -5.36 1.73 -6.52
C ILE A 53 -6.83 1.33 -6.49
N ARG A 54 -7.27 0.81 -5.35
CA ARG A 54 -8.67 0.58 -5.02
C ARG A 54 -9.02 1.40 -3.80
N GLU A 55 -10.29 1.56 -3.53
CA GLU A 55 -10.77 2.25 -2.34
C GLU A 55 -11.63 1.30 -1.52
N SER A 56 -11.39 1.27 -0.22
CA SER A 56 -12.17 0.46 0.72
C SER A 56 -12.40 1.29 1.98
N PHE A 57 -13.68 1.53 2.29
CA PHE A 57 -14.06 2.28 3.49
C PHE A 57 -13.39 3.66 3.61
N GLY A 58 -13.24 4.35 2.49
CA GLY A 58 -12.63 5.68 2.48
C GLY A 58 -11.11 5.69 2.55
N VAL A 59 -10.46 4.54 2.35
CA VAL A 59 -9.00 4.42 2.36
C VAL A 59 -8.55 3.80 1.05
N GLU A 60 -7.58 4.42 0.40
CA GLU A 60 -6.97 3.82 -0.79
C GLU A 60 -6.16 2.60 -0.39
N CYS A 61 -6.20 1.58 -1.23
CA CYS A 61 -5.45 0.35 -0.99
C CYS A 61 -5.03 -0.30 -2.31
N VAL A 62 -4.01 -1.16 -2.23
CA VAL A 62 -3.59 -1.97 -3.37
C VAL A 62 -3.40 -3.41 -2.93
N SER A 63 -3.78 -4.35 -3.79
CA SER A 63 -3.50 -5.76 -3.56
C SER A 63 -2.05 -6.05 -3.91
N ILE A 64 -1.32 -6.64 -2.98
CA ILE A 64 0.10 -6.95 -3.18
C ILE A 64 0.27 -8.12 -4.15
N ALA A 65 -0.67 -9.06 -4.13
CA ALA A 65 -0.65 -10.22 -5.02
C ALA A 65 -2.06 -10.55 -5.48
N SER A 66 -2.17 -11.45 -6.45
CA SER A 66 -3.46 -11.83 -7.04
C SER A 66 -4.05 -13.13 -6.49
N TYR A 67 -3.40 -13.76 -5.51
CA TYR A 67 -3.95 -14.97 -4.89
C TYR A 67 -4.90 -14.59 -3.74
N SER A 68 -5.78 -15.53 -3.36
CA SER A 68 -6.69 -15.28 -2.25
C SER A 68 -5.94 -15.12 -0.93
N MET A 69 -6.44 -14.29 -0.05
CA MET A 69 -5.81 -13.93 1.22
C MET A 69 -4.45 -13.23 1.05
N ALA A 70 -4.20 -12.64 -0.11
CA ALA A 70 -3.01 -11.83 -0.31
C ALA A 70 -3.02 -10.60 0.60
N PRO A 71 -1.86 -10.14 1.08
CA PRO A 71 -1.80 -8.90 1.85
C PRO A 71 -2.31 -7.71 1.05
N VAL A 72 -2.85 -6.74 1.74
CA VAL A 72 -3.33 -5.49 1.13
C VAL A 72 -2.59 -4.33 1.79
N LEU A 73 -2.05 -3.45 0.97
CA LEU A 73 -1.38 -2.25 1.44
C LEU A 73 -2.40 -1.12 1.53
N PHE A 74 -2.60 -0.58 2.72
CA PHE A 74 -3.56 0.50 2.97
C PHE A 74 -2.84 1.83 3.12
N ALA A 75 -3.46 2.89 2.60
CA ALA A 75 -2.89 4.24 2.64
C ALA A 75 -2.86 4.86 4.04
N ASP A 76 -3.59 4.31 4.99
CA ASP A 76 -3.56 4.76 6.38
C ASP A 76 -2.48 4.07 7.22
N ARG A 77 -1.73 3.16 6.64
CA ARG A 77 -0.68 2.41 7.31
C ARG A 77 0.69 3.02 7.03
N LEU A 78 0.95 4.17 7.62
CA LEU A 78 2.22 4.84 7.45
C LEU A 78 3.30 4.22 8.35
N ALA A 79 4.43 3.89 7.75
CA ALA A 79 5.63 3.48 8.48
C ALA A 79 6.44 4.75 8.77
N ALA A 80 6.27 5.28 9.94
CA ALA A 80 6.92 6.54 10.29
C ALA A 80 8.42 6.39 10.46
#